data_ec06d2dc05f2487e423c3af8a78d7511
#
_entry.id   ec06d2dc05f2487e423c3af8a78d7511
#
_cell.length_a   1.000
_cell.length_b   1.000
_cell.length_c   1.000
_cell.angle_alpha   90.00
_cell.angle_beta   90.00
_cell.angle_gamma   90.00
#
_symmetry.space_group_name_H-M   'P 1'
#
loop_
_entity.id
_entity.type
_entity.pdbx_description
1 polymer ?
#
loop_
_entity_poly.entity_id
_entity_poly.type
_entity_poly.pdbx_seq_one_letter_code
_entity_poly.pdbx_strand_id
1 'polypeptide(L)'
;MKEMAGTLVRGICGQVEGSVIPGMLGMEAGQSAFGDVYAWFKQLLMWPLVDSRLAGGSEHDALVDGISDRLMDRLMVEAGERPVGSSRVLALDWLNGRRTPDADQKLRGAIIGLSLGVDAPDIFKSLVEATAFGAKAIAERFMLEGVPVKEVIALGGVPRKAPYITQTLADVLGIPVKVAASEQTCALGAAMFAATAGGIYVDVSKAQQAMGCGFDMEFRPRPENSKRYVELYELYHRLSGFMESMKER
;
A
#
# COMPACT_ATOMS: atom_id res chain seq x y z
N MET A 1 -10.05 12.03 -23.29
CA MET A 1 -8.77 11.32 -23.19
C MET A 1 -7.67 11.87 -24.12
N LYS A 2 -7.99 12.57 -25.20
CA LYS A 2 -6.99 13.30 -26.03
C LYS A 2 -6.36 14.54 -25.35
N GLU A 3 -6.97 15.06 -24.29
CA GLU A 3 -6.51 16.28 -23.58
C GLU A 3 -5.33 16.05 -22.62
N MET A 4 -4.96 14.80 -22.35
CA MET A 4 -3.85 14.47 -21.45
C MET A 4 -2.55 14.08 -22.18
N ALA A 5 -2.54 14.06 -23.50
CA ALA A 5 -1.34 13.85 -24.30
C ALA A 5 -0.42 15.07 -24.15
N GLY A 6 0.56 14.98 -23.25
CA GLY A 6 1.50 16.06 -22.94
C GLY A 6 1.60 16.43 -21.45
N THR A 7 0.73 15.89 -20.60
CA THR A 7 0.85 16.10 -19.14
C THR A 7 2.05 15.33 -18.63
N LEU A 8 3.04 16.04 -18.11
CA LEU A 8 4.22 15.45 -17.48
C LEU A 8 4.01 15.45 -15.96
N VAL A 9 3.92 14.26 -15.36
CA VAL A 9 3.90 14.10 -13.91
C VAL A 9 5.33 13.94 -13.41
N ARG A 10 5.81 14.90 -12.64
CA ARG A 10 7.18 14.89 -12.11
C ARG A 10 7.31 13.96 -10.91
N GLY A 11 8.49 13.36 -10.73
CA GLY A 11 8.82 12.54 -9.57
C GLY A 11 8.15 11.17 -9.51
N ILE A 12 7.55 10.69 -10.61
CA ILE A 12 7.09 9.29 -10.76
C ILE A 12 8.13 8.42 -11.44
N CYS A 13 7.93 7.10 -11.46
CA CYS A 13 8.89 6.13 -12.00
C CYS A 13 8.97 6.17 -13.53
N GLY A 14 7.84 6.38 -14.21
CA GLY A 14 7.78 6.44 -15.67
C GLY A 14 6.43 6.86 -16.19
N GLN A 15 6.42 7.39 -17.42
CA GLN A 15 5.21 7.63 -18.19
C GLN A 15 5.52 7.49 -19.68
N VAL A 16 4.81 6.59 -20.33
CA VAL A 16 5.05 6.23 -21.74
C VAL A 16 3.73 6.00 -22.46
N GLU A 17 3.55 6.66 -23.59
CA GLU A 17 2.38 6.46 -24.42
C GLU A 17 2.37 5.05 -25.02
N GLY A 18 1.23 4.38 -24.94
CA GLY A 18 1.03 3.04 -25.48
C GLY A 18 1.77 1.91 -24.75
N SER A 19 2.44 2.19 -23.63
CA SER A 19 3.24 1.17 -22.92
C SER A 19 2.39 0.04 -22.32
N VAL A 20 1.15 0.29 -21.97
CA VAL A 20 0.22 -0.71 -21.43
C VAL A 20 -0.89 -0.99 -22.42
N ILE A 21 -1.62 0.03 -22.83
CA ILE A 21 -2.73 -0.07 -23.79
C ILE A 21 -2.47 0.90 -24.94
N PRO A 22 -2.53 0.45 -26.21
CA PRO A 22 -2.34 1.33 -27.36
C PRO A 22 -3.26 2.55 -27.32
N GLY A 23 -2.71 3.75 -27.55
CA GLY A 23 -3.45 5.02 -27.53
C GLY A 23 -3.81 5.54 -26.13
N MET A 24 -3.28 4.93 -25.07
CA MET A 24 -3.38 5.41 -23.70
C MET A 24 -1.99 5.72 -23.14
N LEU A 25 -1.90 6.72 -22.26
CA LEU A 25 -0.68 7.03 -21.53
C LEU A 25 -0.57 6.11 -20.31
N GLY A 26 0.42 5.25 -20.30
CA GLY A 26 0.78 4.43 -19.14
C GLY A 26 1.64 5.26 -18.18
N MET A 27 1.30 5.28 -16.91
CA MET A 27 2.04 5.96 -15.85
C MET A 27 2.37 4.98 -14.74
N GLU A 28 3.62 4.99 -14.28
CA GLU A 28 4.11 4.14 -13.21
C GLU A 28 4.57 4.98 -12.03
N ALA A 29 4.03 4.67 -10.86
CA ALA A 29 4.49 5.16 -9.58
C ALA A 29 4.55 4.00 -8.59
N GLY A 30 5.52 4.02 -7.67
CA GLY A 30 5.69 2.93 -6.73
C GLY A 30 6.11 3.39 -5.35
N GLN A 31 5.69 2.67 -4.33
CA GLN A 31 6.26 2.72 -2.99
C GLN A 31 7.46 1.75 -2.92
N SER A 32 8.48 2.08 -2.12
CA SER A 32 9.64 1.22 -1.92
C SER A 32 9.32 -0.03 -1.11
N ALA A 33 8.28 0.04 -0.26
CA ALA A 33 7.76 -1.07 0.52
C ALA A 33 6.28 -0.82 0.85
N PHE A 34 5.48 -1.88 0.87
CA PHE A 34 4.10 -1.89 1.34
C PHE A 34 3.88 -3.12 2.23
N GLY A 35 3.64 -4.29 1.67
CA GLY A 35 3.53 -5.55 2.41
C GLY A 35 4.80 -5.92 3.17
N ASP A 36 5.96 -5.54 2.65
CA ASP A 36 7.28 -5.77 3.27
C ASP A 36 7.42 -5.07 4.62
N VAL A 37 6.76 -3.93 4.82
CA VAL A 37 6.72 -3.22 6.12
C VAL A 37 6.10 -4.10 7.20
N TYR A 38 5.02 -4.79 6.87
CA TYR A 38 4.32 -5.66 7.81
C TYR A 38 5.10 -6.96 8.06
N ALA A 39 5.72 -7.50 7.01
CA ALA A 39 6.59 -8.67 7.11
C ALA A 39 7.80 -8.37 7.99
N TRP A 40 8.44 -7.21 7.83
CA TRP A 40 9.50 -6.73 8.70
C TRP A 40 9.06 -6.64 10.17
N PHE A 41 7.89 -6.03 10.42
CA PHE A 41 7.39 -5.91 11.79
C PHE A 41 7.06 -7.27 12.42
N LYS A 42 6.46 -8.18 11.64
CA LYS A 42 6.27 -9.57 12.07
C LYS A 42 7.59 -10.21 12.46
N GLN A 43 8.63 -10.11 11.65
CA GLN A 43 9.96 -10.67 11.95
C GLN A 43 10.55 -10.08 13.24
N LEU A 44 10.39 -8.76 13.43
CA LEU A 44 10.84 -8.09 14.65
C LEU A 44 10.17 -8.67 15.90
N LEU A 45 8.85 -8.89 15.87
CA LEU A 45 8.09 -9.46 16.98
C LEU A 45 8.41 -10.95 17.21
N MET A 46 8.70 -11.68 16.15
CA MET A 46 9.03 -13.11 16.20
C MET A 46 10.48 -13.38 16.61
N TRP A 47 11.36 -12.37 16.58
CA TRP A 47 12.79 -12.56 16.84
C TRP A 47 13.11 -13.37 18.11
N PRO A 48 12.53 -13.09 19.30
CA PRO A 48 12.85 -13.87 20.51
C PRO A 48 12.38 -15.32 20.45
N LEU A 49 11.42 -15.64 19.61
CA LEU A 49 10.90 -17.00 19.43
C LEU A 49 11.72 -17.80 18.40
N VAL A 50 12.29 -17.13 17.41
CA VAL A 50 13.05 -17.76 16.32
C VAL A 50 14.53 -17.90 16.65
N ASP A 51 15.07 -17.11 17.60
CA ASP A 51 16.47 -17.21 18.00
C ASP A 51 16.71 -18.51 18.81
N SER A 52 17.33 -19.50 18.19
CA SER A 52 17.63 -20.82 18.79
C SER A 52 18.49 -20.74 20.04
N ARG A 53 19.16 -19.62 20.31
CA ARG A 53 19.92 -19.40 21.56
C ARG A 53 19.02 -19.10 22.75
N LEU A 54 17.78 -18.67 22.52
CA LEU A 54 16.81 -18.35 23.55
C LEU A 54 15.87 -19.51 23.84
N ALA A 55 15.61 -20.37 22.84
CA ALA A 55 14.75 -21.54 22.95
C ALA A 55 15.07 -22.57 21.85
N GLY A 56 14.63 -23.80 22.00
CA GLY A 56 14.81 -24.86 20.99
C GLY A 56 14.08 -26.16 21.36
N GLY A 57 13.95 -27.05 20.35
CA GLY A 57 13.26 -28.33 20.44
C GLY A 57 11.96 -28.39 19.64
N SER A 58 11.49 -29.60 19.30
CA SER A 58 10.34 -29.83 18.40
C SER A 58 9.03 -29.21 18.90
N GLU A 59 8.79 -29.18 20.20
CA GLU A 59 7.61 -28.53 20.78
C GLU A 59 7.67 -27.00 20.62
N HIS A 60 8.88 -26.44 20.77
CA HIS A 60 9.12 -25.02 20.51
C HIS A 60 8.85 -24.65 19.05
N ASP A 61 9.33 -25.44 18.11
CA ASP A 61 9.13 -25.18 16.67
C ASP A 61 7.64 -25.16 16.30
N ALA A 62 6.86 -26.11 16.82
CA ALA A 62 5.42 -26.15 16.62
C ALA A 62 4.69 -24.92 17.23
N LEU A 63 5.17 -24.43 18.38
CA LEU A 63 4.66 -23.20 19.01
C LEU A 63 4.97 -21.96 18.15
N VAL A 64 6.20 -21.85 17.66
CA VAL A 64 6.67 -20.75 16.80
C VAL A 64 5.81 -20.67 15.53
N ASP A 65 5.59 -21.81 14.87
CA ASP A 65 4.75 -21.88 13.68
C ASP A 65 3.31 -21.44 13.99
N GLY A 66 2.71 -21.95 15.05
CA GLY A 66 1.36 -21.61 15.46
C GLY A 66 1.19 -20.13 15.86
N ILE A 67 2.21 -19.48 16.42
CA ILE A 67 2.21 -18.04 16.70
C ILE A 67 2.37 -17.27 15.39
N SER A 68 3.33 -17.66 14.56
CA SER A 68 3.60 -17.01 13.27
C SER A 68 2.37 -16.93 12.38
N ASP A 69 1.58 -18.01 12.30
CA ASP A 69 0.39 -18.09 11.46
C ASP A 69 -0.73 -17.14 11.92
N ARG A 70 -0.84 -16.89 13.21
CA ARG A 70 -1.94 -16.10 13.81
C ARG A 70 -1.58 -14.67 14.15
N LEU A 71 -0.28 -14.32 14.21
CA LEU A 71 0.19 -13.03 14.72
C LEU A 71 -0.36 -11.86 13.88
N MET A 72 -0.31 -11.96 12.56
CA MET A 72 -0.76 -10.87 11.69
C MET A 72 -2.27 -10.66 11.77
N ASP A 73 -3.04 -11.74 11.81
CA ASP A 73 -4.50 -11.65 11.95
C ASP A 73 -4.87 -11.00 13.27
N ARG A 74 -4.19 -11.37 14.36
CA ARG A 74 -4.41 -10.78 15.67
C ARG A 74 -4.05 -9.29 15.70
N LEU A 75 -2.92 -8.89 15.12
CA LEU A 75 -2.52 -7.49 15.00
C LEU A 75 -3.55 -6.67 14.19
N MET A 76 -4.06 -7.21 13.08
CA MET A 76 -5.09 -6.56 12.28
C MET A 76 -6.39 -6.35 13.03
N VAL A 77 -6.84 -7.35 13.79
CA VAL A 77 -8.05 -7.25 14.62
C VAL A 77 -7.88 -6.17 15.69
N GLU A 78 -6.82 -6.25 16.50
CA GLU A 78 -6.59 -5.31 17.60
C GLU A 78 -6.32 -3.87 17.13
N ALA A 79 -5.57 -3.70 16.04
CA ALA A 79 -5.36 -2.40 15.43
C ALA A 79 -6.67 -1.81 14.85
N GLY A 80 -7.53 -2.67 14.27
CA GLY A 80 -8.81 -2.28 13.70
C GLY A 80 -9.85 -1.85 14.73
N GLU A 81 -9.81 -2.39 15.95
CA GLU A 81 -10.67 -2.02 17.08
C GLU A 81 -10.30 -0.65 17.68
N ARG A 82 -9.08 -0.16 17.43
CA ARG A 82 -8.62 1.12 17.96
C ARG A 82 -9.11 2.28 17.12
N PRO A 83 -9.71 3.33 17.71
CA PRO A 83 -10.14 4.52 16.98
C PRO A 83 -8.96 5.17 16.24
N VAL A 84 -9.23 5.82 15.10
CA VAL A 84 -8.23 6.59 14.37
C VAL A 84 -7.74 7.76 15.24
N GLY A 85 -6.42 7.89 15.40
CA GLY A 85 -5.80 8.92 16.22
C GLY A 85 -5.89 8.68 17.73
N SER A 86 -6.25 7.47 18.19
CA SER A 86 -6.23 7.11 19.62
C SER A 86 -4.81 6.96 20.16
N SER A 87 -3.85 6.57 19.33
CA SER A 87 -2.43 6.56 19.65
C SER A 87 -1.74 7.80 19.09
N ARG A 88 -0.64 8.23 19.74
CA ARG A 88 0.26 9.29 19.23
C ARG A 88 1.40 8.74 18.38
N VAL A 89 1.44 7.44 18.16
CA VAL A 89 2.47 6.81 17.34
C VAL A 89 2.23 7.20 15.89
N LEU A 90 3.28 7.70 15.25
CA LEU A 90 3.29 8.04 13.84
C LEU A 90 4.51 7.42 13.19
N ALA A 91 4.36 6.85 12.00
CA ALA A 91 5.45 6.23 11.26
C ALA A 91 5.63 6.84 9.87
N LEU A 92 6.81 6.61 9.28
CA LEU A 92 7.11 6.80 7.87
C LEU A 92 7.42 5.45 7.24
N ASP A 93 6.84 5.16 6.11
CA ASP A 93 6.97 3.92 5.34
C ASP A 93 8.30 3.76 4.56
N TRP A 94 9.25 4.67 4.76
CA TRP A 94 10.52 4.71 4.03
C TRP A 94 11.57 3.71 4.53
N LEU A 95 11.15 2.54 5.00
CA LEU A 95 12.08 1.50 5.50
C LEU A 95 13.08 1.05 4.44
N ASN A 96 12.72 1.18 3.16
CA ASN A 96 13.57 0.90 2.01
C ASN A 96 13.78 2.16 1.12
N GLY A 97 13.87 3.34 1.73
CA GLY A 97 13.93 4.61 1.03
C GLY A 97 12.59 5.06 0.48
N ARG A 98 12.54 6.23 -0.17
CA ARG A 98 11.36 6.74 -0.88
C ARG A 98 11.53 6.55 -2.39
N ARG A 99 10.52 5.98 -3.07
CA ARG A 99 10.54 5.81 -4.53
C ARG A 99 9.70 6.87 -5.23
N THR A 100 8.46 7.05 -4.85
CA THR A 100 7.53 8.06 -5.39
C THR A 100 6.79 8.75 -4.25
N PRO A 101 6.55 10.06 -4.30
CA PRO A 101 7.15 11.04 -5.23
C PRO A 101 8.62 11.34 -4.90
N ASP A 102 9.35 11.81 -5.90
CA ASP A 102 10.72 12.34 -5.76
C ASP A 102 11.68 11.33 -5.10
N ALA A 103 12.08 10.32 -5.90
CA ALA A 103 12.87 9.17 -5.44
C ALA A 103 14.14 9.57 -4.66
N ASP A 104 14.28 9.01 -3.47
CA ASP A 104 15.46 9.14 -2.63
C ASP A 104 15.68 7.88 -1.77
N GLN A 105 16.58 7.04 -2.22
CA GLN A 105 16.91 5.78 -1.56
C GLN A 105 17.77 5.94 -0.29
N LYS A 106 18.24 7.15 0.02
CA LYS A 106 19.01 7.44 1.25
C LYS A 106 18.11 7.74 2.43
N LEU A 107 16.86 8.12 2.20
CA LEU A 107 15.88 8.32 3.26
C LEU A 107 15.63 7.02 4.03
N ARG A 108 15.23 7.15 5.28
CA ARG A 108 14.90 6.02 6.16
C ARG A 108 13.56 6.24 6.83
N GLY A 109 12.88 5.13 7.16
CA GLY A 109 11.67 5.15 7.95
C GLY A 109 11.91 5.70 9.35
N ALA A 110 10.85 6.13 9.99
CA ALA A 110 10.85 6.61 11.37
C ALA A 110 9.59 6.12 12.09
N ILE A 111 9.69 5.94 13.40
CA ILE A 111 8.55 5.75 14.30
C ILE A 111 8.74 6.73 15.44
N ILE A 112 7.76 7.60 15.67
CA ILE A 112 7.80 8.62 16.74
C ILE A 112 6.55 8.52 17.63
N GLY A 113 6.54 9.26 18.73
CA GLY A 113 5.40 9.29 19.65
C GLY A 113 5.32 8.10 20.60
N LEU A 114 6.41 7.35 20.76
CA LEU A 114 6.48 6.21 21.69
C LEU A 114 6.38 6.65 23.14
N SER A 115 5.65 5.88 23.93
CA SER A 115 5.54 5.96 25.38
C SER A 115 5.49 4.57 25.99
N LEU A 116 5.59 4.45 27.31
CA LEU A 116 5.52 3.15 27.98
C LEU A 116 4.18 2.42 27.83
N GLY A 117 3.12 3.15 27.43
CA GLY A 117 1.80 2.57 27.19
C GLY A 117 1.57 2.12 25.74
N VAL A 118 2.53 2.32 24.84
CA VAL A 118 2.44 1.88 23.43
C VAL A 118 2.73 0.39 23.35
N ASP A 119 1.87 -0.34 22.66
CA ASP A 119 2.02 -1.78 22.44
C ASP A 119 2.19 -2.13 20.94
N ALA A 120 2.34 -3.41 20.63
CA ALA A 120 2.58 -3.87 19.26
C ALA A 120 1.44 -3.52 18.28
N PRO A 121 0.14 -3.64 18.63
CA PRO A 121 -0.95 -3.17 17.78
C PRO A 121 -0.94 -1.66 17.48
N ASP A 122 -0.49 -0.79 18.39
CA ASP A 122 -0.33 0.65 18.13
C ASP A 122 0.75 0.91 17.07
N ILE A 123 1.89 0.23 17.21
CA ILE A 123 2.98 0.34 16.23
C ILE A 123 2.51 -0.21 14.88
N PHE A 124 1.88 -1.38 14.86
CA PHE A 124 1.34 -1.97 13.63
C PHE A 124 0.35 -1.04 12.94
N LYS A 125 -0.58 -0.44 13.70
CA LYS A 125 -1.52 0.55 13.18
C LYS A 125 -0.81 1.72 12.51
N SER A 126 0.20 2.30 13.16
CA SER A 126 0.96 3.42 12.60
C SER A 126 1.70 3.05 11.31
N LEU A 127 2.19 1.82 11.19
CA LEU A 127 2.83 1.32 9.97
C LEU A 127 1.82 1.14 8.83
N VAL A 128 0.61 0.65 9.12
CA VAL A 128 -0.48 0.56 8.14
C VAL A 128 -0.92 1.95 7.68
N GLU A 129 -1.06 2.89 8.60
CA GLU A 129 -1.37 4.29 8.30
C GLU A 129 -0.26 4.93 7.45
N ALA A 130 1.03 4.70 7.77
CA ALA A 130 2.16 5.21 7.01
C ALA A 130 2.18 4.74 5.56
N THR A 131 1.95 3.45 5.31
CA THR A 131 1.87 2.92 3.93
C THR A 131 0.68 3.50 3.15
N ALA A 132 -0.46 3.73 3.83
CA ALA A 132 -1.60 4.39 3.22
C ALA A 132 -1.32 5.87 2.93
N PHE A 133 -0.59 6.57 3.81
CA PHE A 133 -0.15 7.96 3.56
C PHE A 133 0.85 8.05 2.41
N GLY A 134 1.77 7.09 2.29
CA GLY A 134 2.67 6.99 1.14
C GLY A 134 1.90 6.83 -0.18
N ALA A 135 0.87 5.97 -0.21
CA ALA A 135 -0.01 5.82 -1.37
C ALA A 135 -0.80 7.10 -1.66
N LYS A 136 -1.26 7.82 -0.61
CA LYS A 136 -1.92 9.12 -0.76
C LYS A 136 -1.00 10.17 -1.36
N ALA A 137 0.25 10.26 -0.90
CA ALA A 137 1.25 11.18 -1.46
C ALA A 137 1.46 10.95 -2.97
N ILE A 138 1.45 9.70 -3.41
CA ILE A 138 1.50 9.34 -4.83
C ILE A 138 0.25 9.83 -5.56
N ALA A 139 -0.94 9.54 -5.05
CA ALA A 139 -2.20 9.96 -5.66
C ALA A 139 -2.30 11.49 -5.76
N GLU A 140 -1.88 12.20 -4.72
CA GLU A 140 -1.84 13.67 -4.70
C GLU A 140 -0.86 14.24 -5.73
N ARG A 141 0.31 13.60 -5.93
CA ARG A 141 1.25 14.02 -6.98
C ARG A 141 0.59 13.96 -8.36
N PHE A 142 -0.15 12.91 -8.67
CA PHE A 142 -0.91 12.83 -9.93
C PHE A 142 -1.94 13.95 -10.04
N MET A 143 -2.72 14.19 -8.98
CA MET A 143 -3.77 15.22 -8.99
C MET A 143 -3.20 16.63 -9.10
N LEU A 144 -2.11 16.95 -8.43
CA LEU A 144 -1.42 18.25 -8.49
C LEU A 144 -0.87 18.55 -9.89
N GLU A 145 -0.43 17.53 -10.62
CA GLU A 145 0.05 17.65 -12.00
C GLU A 145 -1.08 17.51 -13.04
N GLY A 146 -2.35 17.58 -12.60
CA GLY A 146 -3.53 17.61 -13.47
C GLY A 146 -4.04 16.24 -13.93
N VAL A 147 -3.57 15.14 -13.35
CA VAL A 147 -4.05 13.79 -13.62
C VAL A 147 -5.04 13.35 -12.53
N PRO A 148 -6.35 13.37 -12.79
CA PRO A 148 -7.34 13.02 -11.77
C PRO A 148 -7.32 11.51 -11.46
N VAL A 149 -7.19 11.18 -10.19
CA VAL A 149 -7.39 9.81 -9.70
C VAL A 149 -8.87 9.64 -9.39
N LYS A 150 -9.60 8.92 -10.25
CA LYS A 150 -11.07 8.76 -10.13
C LYS A 150 -11.47 7.45 -9.46
N GLU A 151 -10.64 6.43 -9.55
CA GLU A 151 -10.92 5.09 -9.09
C GLU A 151 -9.62 4.40 -8.66
N VAL A 152 -9.72 3.55 -7.65
CA VAL A 152 -8.62 2.71 -7.19
C VAL A 152 -9.04 1.26 -7.30
N ILE A 153 -8.22 0.47 -8.02
CA ILE A 153 -8.42 -0.97 -8.16
C ILE A 153 -7.23 -1.67 -7.51
N ALA A 154 -7.51 -2.43 -6.46
CA ALA A 154 -6.52 -3.20 -5.75
C ALA A 154 -6.41 -4.63 -6.32
N LEU A 155 -5.18 -5.08 -6.47
CA LEU A 155 -4.83 -6.39 -7.03
C LEU A 155 -3.93 -7.16 -6.05
N GLY A 156 -3.92 -8.49 -6.19
CA GLY A 156 -3.03 -9.37 -5.44
C GLY A 156 -3.57 -9.81 -4.08
N GLY A 157 -2.68 -10.35 -3.23
CA GLY A 157 -3.08 -11.03 -2.00
C GLY A 157 -3.46 -10.11 -0.85
N VAL A 158 -2.81 -8.96 -0.71
CA VAL A 158 -3.04 -8.05 0.44
C VAL A 158 -4.49 -7.57 0.51
N PRO A 159 -5.12 -7.08 -0.58
CA PRO A 159 -6.50 -6.57 -0.50
C PRO A 159 -7.52 -7.62 -0.06
N ARG A 160 -7.27 -8.89 -0.34
CA ARG A 160 -8.15 -10.01 0.02
C ARG A 160 -7.91 -10.52 1.44
N LYS A 161 -6.62 -10.68 1.80
CA LYS A 161 -6.21 -11.29 3.06
C LYS A 161 -6.18 -10.30 4.22
N ALA A 162 -6.14 -9.00 3.95
CA ALA A 162 -6.00 -7.96 4.95
C ALA A 162 -7.04 -6.85 4.78
N PRO A 163 -8.34 -7.12 5.05
CA PRO A 163 -9.43 -6.13 4.90
C PRO A 163 -9.18 -4.84 5.69
N TYR A 164 -8.58 -4.94 6.87
CA TYR A 164 -8.21 -3.78 7.69
C TYR A 164 -7.27 -2.82 6.95
N ILE A 165 -6.24 -3.35 6.31
CA ILE A 165 -5.25 -2.55 5.57
C ILE A 165 -5.93 -1.86 4.36
N THR A 166 -6.76 -2.60 3.62
CA THR A 166 -7.45 -2.07 2.45
C THR A 166 -8.50 -1.02 2.83
N GLN A 167 -9.22 -1.22 3.95
CA GLN A 167 -10.14 -0.22 4.48
C GLN A 167 -9.41 1.04 4.94
N THR A 168 -8.27 0.90 5.61
CA THR A 168 -7.42 2.05 5.99
C THR A 168 -6.97 2.82 4.77
N LEU A 169 -6.56 2.15 3.70
CA LEU A 169 -6.20 2.78 2.43
C LEU A 169 -7.37 3.57 1.84
N ALA A 170 -8.58 3.00 1.81
CA ALA A 170 -9.78 3.69 1.32
C ALA A 170 -10.10 4.93 2.17
N ASP A 171 -10.05 4.80 3.50
CA ASP A 171 -10.31 5.90 4.43
C ASP A 171 -9.30 7.05 4.27
N VAL A 172 -8.02 6.73 4.10
CA VAL A 172 -6.91 7.69 3.91
C VAL A 172 -7.00 8.39 2.55
N LEU A 173 -7.27 7.64 1.49
CA LEU A 173 -7.41 8.21 0.14
C LEU A 173 -8.70 9.04 -0.02
N GLY A 174 -9.74 8.73 0.74
CA GLY A 174 -11.08 9.30 0.55
C GLY A 174 -11.74 8.84 -0.76
N ILE A 175 -11.26 7.74 -1.35
CA ILE A 175 -11.72 7.18 -2.63
C ILE A 175 -12.06 5.71 -2.42
N PRO A 176 -13.18 5.19 -2.97
CA PRO A 176 -13.48 3.76 -2.91
C PRO A 176 -12.36 2.92 -3.55
N VAL A 177 -12.01 1.82 -2.89
CA VAL A 177 -11.04 0.83 -3.37
C VAL A 177 -11.80 -0.43 -3.75
N LYS A 178 -11.82 -0.77 -5.04
CA LYS A 178 -12.38 -2.01 -5.57
C LYS A 178 -11.33 -3.08 -5.63
N VAL A 179 -11.68 -4.32 -5.32
CA VAL A 179 -10.75 -5.45 -5.40
C VAL A 179 -11.13 -6.31 -6.61
N ALA A 180 -10.15 -6.55 -7.48
CA ALA A 180 -10.37 -7.38 -8.67
C ALA A 180 -10.71 -8.82 -8.27
N ALA A 181 -11.71 -9.42 -8.92
CA ALA A 181 -12.18 -10.77 -8.61
C ALA A 181 -11.16 -11.87 -8.96
N SER A 182 -10.27 -11.63 -9.93
CA SER A 182 -9.22 -12.58 -10.30
C SER A 182 -8.09 -12.57 -9.27
N GLU A 183 -7.71 -13.77 -8.80
CA GLU A 183 -6.49 -13.94 -7.98
C GLU A 183 -5.21 -13.90 -8.83
N GLN A 184 -5.33 -14.17 -10.13
CA GLN A 184 -4.22 -14.21 -11.09
C GLN A 184 -4.33 -13.07 -12.11
N THR A 185 -4.48 -11.83 -11.65
CA THR A 185 -4.71 -10.66 -12.51
C THR A 185 -3.63 -10.44 -13.54
N CYS A 186 -2.35 -10.68 -13.20
CA CYS A 186 -1.24 -10.56 -14.16
C CYS A 186 -1.34 -11.62 -15.28
N ALA A 187 -1.62 -12.88 -14.93
CA ALA A 187 -1.80 -13.94 -15.90
C ALA A 187 -3.03 -13.70 -16.80
N LEU A 188 -4.13 -13.21 -16.20
CA LEU A 188 -5.33 -12.84 -16.95
C LEU A 188 -5.05 -11.71 -17.95
N GLY A 189 -4.32 -10.67 -17.54
CA GLY A 189 -3.90 -9.59 -18.42
C GLY A 189 -3.02 -10.10 -19.57
N ALA A 190 -2.04 -10.95 -19.28
CA ALA A 190 -1.20 -11.58 -20.31
C ALA A 190 -2.04 -12.41 -21.32
N ALA A 191 -3.03 -13.15 -20.83
CA ALA A 191 -3.94 -13.91 -21.69
C ALA A 191 -4.80 -13.00 -22.59
N MET A 192 -5.26 -11.85 -22.09
CA MET A 192 -5.99 -10.86 -22.89
C MET A 192 -5.13 -10.29 -24.03
N PHE A 193 -3.87 -9.96 -23.75
CA PHE A 193 -2.93 -9.50 -24.78
C PHE A 193 -2.62 -10.60 -25.79
N ALA A 194 -2.41 -11.85 -25.34
CA ALA A 194 -2.18 -12.99 -26.23
C ALA A 194 -3.38 -13.26 -27.13
N ALA A 195 -4.60 -13.20 -26.61
CA ALA A 195 -5.83 -13.37 -27.39
C ALA A 195 -6.02 -12.26 -28.45
N THR A 196 -5.63 -11.03 -28.12
CA THR A 196 -5.63 -9.90 -29.06
C THR A 196 -4.56 -10.10 -30.13
N ALA A 197 -3.34 -10.45 -29.77
CA ALA A 197 -2.25 -10.71 -30.72
C ALA A 197 -2.55 -11.90 -31.64
N GLY A 198 -3.25 -12.91 -31.13
CA GLY A 198 -3.72 -14.07 -31.92
C GLY A 198 -4.96 -13.80 -32.76
N GLY A 199 -5.50 -12.56 -32.79
CA GLY A 199 -6.66 -12.18 -33.61
C GLY A 199 -8.01 -12.69 -33.10
N ILE A 200 -8.09 -13.22 -31.84
CA ILE A 200 -9.36 -13.63 -31.24
C ILE A 200 -10.22 -12.41 -30.92
N TYR A 201 -9.60 -11.33 -30.48
CA TYR A 201 -10.26 -10.05 -30.23
C TYR A 201 -9.61 -8.94 -31.05
N VAL A 202 -10.41 -7.98 -31.51
CA VAL A 202 -9.96 -6.89 -32.37
C VAL A 202 -9.01 -5.93 -31.64
N ASP A 203 -9.17 -5.79 -30.33
CA ASP A 203 -8.33 -4.98 -29.44
C ASP A 203 -8.39 -5.50 -27.99
N VAL A 204 -7.48 -5.01 -27.14
CA VAL A 204 -7.40 -5.42 -25.74
C VAL A 204 -8.62 -4.98 -24.91
N SER A 205 -9.33 -3.93 -25.31
CA SER A 205 -10.56 -3.50 -24.62
C SER A 205 -11.69 -4.50 -24.84
N LYS A 206 -11.77 -5.10 -26.03
CA LYS A 206 -12.73 -6.20 -26.31
C LYS A 206 -12.35 -7.48 -25.58
N ALA A 207 -11.06 -7.80 -25.51
CA ALA A 207 -10.58 -8.91 -24.70
C ALA A 207 -10.94 -8.70 -23.22
N GLN A 208 -10.72 -7.50 -22.68
CA GLN A 208 -11.05 -7.16 -21.30
C GLN A 208 -12.57 -7.26 -21.01
N GLN A 209 -13.43 -6.81 -21.93
CA GLN A 209 -14.87 -6.96 -21.78
C GLN A 209 -15.34 -8.41 -21.76
N ALA A 210 -14.69 -9.28 -22.53
CA ALA A 210 -15.08 -10.67 -22.66
C ALA A 210 -14.45 -11.59 -21.57
N MET A 211 -13.22 -11.31 -21.16
CA MET A 211 -12.43 -12.15 -20.26
C MET A 211 -12.33 -11.59 -18.84
N GLY A 212 -12.69 -10.31 -18.62
CA GLY A 212 -12.61 -9.66 -17.32
C GLY A 212 -13.55 -10.28 -16.29
N CYS A 213 -13.06 -10.47 -15.07
CA CYS A 213 -13.81 -11.09 -13.96
C CYS A 213 -14.55 -10.07 -13.07
N GLY A 214 -14.42 -8.78 -13.35
CA GLY A 214 -15.04 -7.72 -12.52
C GLY A 214 -14.38 -7.56 -11.13
N PHE A 215 -15.19 -7.13 -10.17
CA PHE A 215 -14.78 -6.87 -8.79
C PHE A 215 -15.67 -7.68 -7.85
N ASP A 216 -15.11 -8.24 -6.78
CA ASP A 216 -15.84 -9.00 -5.77
C ASP A 216 -15.92 -8.33 -4.39
N MET A 217 -15.10 -7.31 -4.17
CA MET A 217 -15.12 -6.50 -2.94
C MET A 217 -14.96 -5.02 -3.28
N GLU A 218 -15.56 -4.16 -2.46
CA GLU A 218 -15.40 -2.70 -2.50
C GLU A 218 -15.29 -2.18 -1.06
N PHE A 219 -14.23 -1.42 -0.80
CA PHE A 219 -14.00 -0.73 0.45
C PHE A 219 -14.33 0.76 0.27
N ARG A 220 -15.39 1.23 0.90
CA ARG A 220 -15.79 2.64 0.83
C ARG A 220 -15.19 3.42 1.97
N PRO A 221 -14.72 4.66 1.73
CA PRO A 221 -14.21 5.53 2.79
C PRO A 221 -15.28 5.75 3.87
N ARG A 222 -14.88 5.66 5.13
CA ARG A 222 -15.70 6.04 6.28
C ARG A 222 -15.47 7.52 6.58
N PRO A 223 -16.49 8.40 6.44
CA PRO A 223 -16.29 9.86 6.49
C PRO A 223 -15.60 10.36 7.78
N GLU A 224 -15.97 9.78 8.92
CA GLU A 224 -15.38 10.15 10.22
C GLU A 224 -13.88 9.82 10.28
N ASN A 225 -13.49 8.63 9.77
CA ASN A 225 -12.09 8.23 9.71
C ASN A 225 -11.31 9.09 8.70
N SER A 226 -11.88 9.31 7.51
CA SER A 226 -11.25 10.12 6.47
C SER A 226 -10.94 11.52 6.97
N LYS A 227 -11.85 12.14 7.73
CA LYS A 227 -11.63 13.44 8.37
C LYS A 227 -10.44 13.42 9.34
N ARG A 228 -10.35 12.39 10.20
CA ARG A 228 -9.23 12.25 11.14
C ARG A 228 -7.92 11.97 10.41
N TYR A 229 -7.96 11.20 9.33
CA TYR A 229 -6.75 10.93 8.52
C TYR A 229 -6.21 12.17 7.80
N VAL A 230 -7.01 13.18 7.51
CA VAL A 230 -6.48 14.46 7.01
C VAL A 230 -5.52 15.09 8.02
N GLU A 231 -5.92 15.16 9.30
CA GLU A 231 -5.08 15.72 10.38
C GLU A 231 -3.78 14.91 10.59
N LEU A 232 -3.87 13.57 10.57
CA LEU A 232 -2.71 12.68 10.71
C LEU A 232 -1.77 12.75 9.51
N TYR A 233 -2.31 12.93 8.32
CA TYR A 233 -1.53 13.10 7.10
C TYR A 233 -0.72 14.40 7.09
N GLU A 234 -1.24 15.48 7.66
CA GLU A 234 -0.45 16.71 7.87
C GLU A 234 0.74 16.46 8.81
N LEU A 235 0.54 15.67 9.86
CA LEU A 235 1.65 15.27 10.75
C LEU A 235 2.67 14.37 10.03
N TYR A 236 2.21 13.45 9.20
CA TYR A 236 3.08 12.63 8.33
C TYR A 236 3.93 13.52 7.42
N HIS A 237 3.37 14.53 6.77
CA HIS A 237 4.14 15.47 5.95
C HIS A 237 5.18 16.27 6.75
N ARG A 238 4.83 16.70 7.95
CA ARG A 238 5.80 17.40 8.83
C ARG A 238 6.96 16.49 9.24
N LEU A 239 6.67 15.23 9.59
CA LEU A 239 7.69 14.22 9.88
C LEU A 239 8.55 13.93 8.65
N SER A 240 7.94 13.82 7.47
CA SER A 240 8.63 13.63 6.19
C SER A 240 9.64 14.74 5.93
N GLY A 241 9.22 16.01 6.05
CA GLY A 241 10.11 17.17 5.87
C GLY A 241 11.25 17.22 6.90
N PHE A 242 10.96 16.82 8.16
CA PHE A 242 12.00 16.71 9.18
C PHE A 242 13.06 15.64 8.79
N MET A 243 12.63 14.45 8.37
CA MET A 243 13.54 13.39 7.97
C MET A 243 14.35 13.73 6.73
N GLU A 244 13.78 14.48 5.79
CA GLU A 244 14.50 15.02 4.63
C GLU A 244 15.60 16.00 5.05
N SER A 245 15.33 16.88 6.01
CA SER A 245 16.29 17.84 6.52
C SER A 245 17.48 17.20 7.28
N MET A 246 17.28 16.03 7.85
CA MET A 246 18.36 15.28 8.53
C MET A 246 19.35 14.62 7.57
N LYS A 247 19.00 14.46 6.30
CA LYS A 247 19.84 13.83 5.30
C LYS A 247 21.10 14.65 4.96
N GLU A 248 21.01 15.97 5.13
CA GLU A 248 22.12 16.92 4.79
C GLU A 248 23.24 16.95 5.85
N ARG A 249 23.17 16.08 6.86
CA ARG A 249 24.20 15.89 7.89
C ARG A 249 24.88 14.54 7.78
#